data_32cab7c95de94a88ac01aa3a9510e1a6
#
_entry.id   32cab7c95de94a88ac01aa3a9510e1a6
#
_cell.length_a   1.000
_cell.length_b   1.000
_cell.length_c   1.000
_cell.angle_alpha   90.00
_cell.angle_beta   90.00
_cell.angle_gamma   90.00
#
_symmetry.space_group_name_H-M   'P 1'
#
loop_
_entity.id
_entity.type
_entity.pdbx_description
1 polymer ?
#
loop_
_entity_poly.entity_id
_entity_poly.type
_entity_poly.pdbx_seq_one_letter_code
_entity_poly.pdbx_strand_id
1 'polypeptide(L)'
;MSISKKIDFAVVLTVKNANPNGDPLNGNRPRVNYDGLGEISDVCIKRKIRNRIMRMARDGENGQDILVQSDDNKVDECTSIKARIDASGLKTEAKDFKQKACAKWFDVRAFGQIFPFKGKTKGEGVSIPVRGPVSVHPAFSIEPVTVSSIQITKSTNLEDTKDGKRGADTMGMKHRVDQGTYVFYGSINAQLASDKTGTGFSDDDAKHLKEALRTLFENDVSSARPDGSMAVEKLIWWEHSCPSGDESSAKVHGKLADAMETGAELTKEALSLNFGEQSKLIPEIVEGF
;
A
#
# COMPACT_ATOMS: atom_id res chain seq x y z
N MET A 1 5.61 -17.19 -15.74
CA MET A 1 7.03 -16.73 -15.76
C MET A 1 7.12 -15.48 -14.89
N SER A 2 8.20 -15.30 -14.15
CA SER A 2 8.43 -14.09 -13.38
C SER A 2 8.59 -12.87 -14.29
N ILE A 3 8.28 -11.69 -13.76
CA ILE A 3 8.42 -10.42 -14.47
C ILE A 3 9.87 -10.24 -14.97
N SER A 4 10.03 -9.81 -16.21
CA SER A 4 11.32 -9.72 -16.89
C SER A 4 11.89 -8.31 -16.99
N LYS A 5 11.06 -7.29 -16.73
CA LYS A 5 11.43 -5.88 -16.85
C LYS A 5 11.19 -5.16 -15.52
N LYS A 6 12.05 -4.21 -15.22
CA LYS A 6 11.82 -3.28 -14.11
C LYS A 6 10.63 -2.38 -14.41
N ILE A 7 9.86 -2.04 -13.38
CA ILE A 7 8.79 -1.05 -13.47
C ILE A 7 8.98 -0.01 -12.37
N ASP A 8 8.82 1.24 -12.72
CA ASP A 8 8.63 2.33 -11.76
C ASP A 8 7.19 2.85 -11.88
N PHE A 9 6.62 3.30 -10.77
CA PHE A 9 5.27 3.86 -10.78
C PHE A 9 5.12 4.99 -9.78
N ALA A 10 4.11 5.83 -10.02
CA ALA A 10 3.68 6.84 -9.08
C ALA A 10 2.15 6.93 -9.08
N VAL A 11 1.59 7.27 -7.93
CA VAL A 11 0.14 7.50 -7.77
C VAL A 11 -0.09 8.89 -7.22
N VAL A 12 -0.87 9.66 -7.95
CA VAL A 12 -1.40 10.96 -7.53
C VAL A 12 -2.80 10.72 -6.99
N LEU A 13 -3.07 11.17 -5.79
CA LEU A 13 -4.35 10.98 -5.12
C LEU A 13 -4.82 12.25 -4.41
N THR A 14 -6.12 12.41 -4.26
CA THR A 14 -6.73 13.51 -3.52
C THR A 14 -7.33 13.04 -2.20
N VAL A 15 -7.28 13.93 -1.23
CA VAL A 15 -7.92 13.78 0.09
C VAL A 15 -8.77 15.02 0.34
N LYS A 16 -10.04 14.83 0.69
CA LYS A 16 -10.95 15.92 1.01
C LYS A 16 -11.82 15.57 2.22
N ASN A 17 -11.73 16.37 3.27
CA ASN A 17 -12.51 16.17 4.51
C ASN A 17 -12.34 14.77 5.13
N ALA A 18 -11.14 14.20 5.10
CA ALA A 18 -10.84 12.85 5.58
C ALA A 18 -9.58 12.77 6.42
N ASN A 19 -9.45 11.70 7.19
CA ASN A 19 -8.21 11.33 7.84
C ASN A 19 -7.56 10.17 7.05
N PRO A 20 -6.59 10.45 6.17
CA PRO A 20 -6.00 9.44 5.30
C PRO A 20 -5.15 8.42 6.08
N ASN A 21 -4.45 8.88 7.12
CA ASN A 21 -3.63 8.04 8.00
C ASN A 21 -3.44 8.71 9.37
N GLY A 22 -4.25 8.29 10.33
CA GLY A 22 -4.17 8.81 11.70
C GLY A 22 -2.92 8.33 12.44
N ASP A 23 -2.43 9.18 13.35
CA ASP A 23 -1.34 8.87 14.25
C ASP A 23 -1.87 8.43 15.62
N PRO A 24 -1.72 7.14 16.00
CA PRO A 24 -2.22 6.63 17.29
C PRO A 24 -1.59 7.32 18.50
N LEU A 25 -0.35 7.79 18.37
CA LEU A 25 0.37 8.47 19.45
C LEU A 25 -0.02 9.95 19.58
N ASN A 26 -0.75 10.49 18.62
CA ASN A 26 -1.18 11.91 18.57
C ASN A 26 -2.71 12.01 18.45
N GLY A 27 -3.44 11.27 19.27
CA GLY A 27 -4.91 11.33 19.30
C GLY A 27 -5.58 10.98 17.95
N ASN A 28 -4.94 10.15 17.15
CA ASN A 28 -5.39 9.77 15.81
C ASN A 28 -5.54 10.95 14.84
N ARG A 29 -4.77 12.04 15.03
CA ARG A 29 -4.68 13.13 14.05
C ARG A 29 -4.05 12.66 12.75
N PRO A 30 -4.45 13.23 11.58
CA PRO A 30 -3.73 13.00 10.34
C PRO A 30 -2.23 13.26 10.52
N ARG A 31 -1.40 12.36 9.98
CA ARG A 31 0.06 12.52 10.02
C ARG A 31 0.48 13.69 9.17
N VAL A 32 1.42 14.46 9.68
CA VAL A 32 2.12 15.54 8.97
C VAL A 32 3.61 15.51 9.32
N ASN A 33 4.45 15.88 8.37
CA ASN A 33 5.89 16.04 8.62
C ASN A 33 6.20 17.43 9.23
N TYR A 34 7.49 17.73 9.43
CA TYR A 34 7.92 19.02 10.02
C TYR A 34 7.65 20.22 9.11
N ASP A 35 7.51 20.01 7.79
CA ASP A 35 7.20 21.07 6.83
C ASP A 35 5.68 21.29 6.68
N GLY A 36 4.87 20.57 7.46
CA GLY A 36 3.41 20.63 7.39
C GLY A 36 2.80 19.83 6.25
N LEU A 37 3.60 19.06 5.50
CA LEU A 37 3.09 18.19 4.45
C LEU A 37 2.37 16.99 5.08
N GLY A 38 1.16 16.72 4.63
CA GLY A 38 0.40 15.54 5.04
C GLY A 38 1.11 14.26 4.62
N GLU A 39 1.09 13.25 5.48
CA GLU A 39 1.78 11.97 5.26
C GLU A 39 0.80 10.79 5.30
N ILE A 40 0.96 9.86 4.37
CA ILE A 40 0.37 8.51 4.42
C ILE A 40 1.54 7.51 4.40
N SER A 41 1.72 6.77 5.49
CA SER A 41 2.84 5.84 5.61
C SER A 41 2.76 4.71 4.56
N ASP A 42 3.92 4.19 4.18
CA ASP A 42 4.03 3.06 3.24
C ASP A 42 3.28 1.82 3.74
N VAL A 43 3.28 1.57 5.04
CA VAL A 43 2.54 0.44 5.65
C VAL A 43 1.02 0.64 5.53
N CYS A 44 0.53 1.89 5.62
CA CYS A 44 -0.88 2.21 5.38
C CYS A 44 -1.25 1.95 3.91
N ILE A 45 -0.42 2.41 2.97
CA ILE A 45 -0.62 2.17 1.53
C ILE A 45 -0.61 0.67 1.22
N LYS A 46 0.40 -0.07 1.71
CA LYS A 46 0.48 -1.53 1.54
C LYS A 46 -0.73 -2.26 2.12
N ARG A 47 -1.28 -1.81 3.26
CA ARG A 47 -2.53 -2.35 3.81
C ARG A 47 -3.69 -2.15 2.83
N LYS A 48 -3.83 -0.95 2.25
CA LYS A 48 -4.89 -0.66 1.28
C LYS A 48 -4.74 -1.51 0.02
N ILE A 49 -3.52 -1.68 -0.49
CA ILE A 49 -3.23 -2.57 -1.62
C ILE A 49 -3.65 -4.02 -1.29
N ARG A 50 -3.27 -4.54 -0.10
CA ARG A 50 -3.68 -5.88 0.34
C ARG A 50 -5.19 -6.02 0.40
N ASN A 51 -5.88 -5.06 0.99
CA ASN A 51 -7.34 -5.06 1.09
C ASN A 51 -7.98 -5.06 -0.30
N ARG A 52 -7.44 -4.27 -1.23
CA ARG A 52 -7.96 -4.19 -2.60
C ARG A 52 -7.73 -5.50 -3.36
N ILE A 53 -6.53 -6.07 -3.30
CA ILE A 53 -6.21 -7.38 -3.91
C ILE A 53 -7.15 -8.48 -3.39
N MET A 54 -7.38 -8.56 -2.07
CA MET A 54 -8.33 -9.53 -1.49
C MET A 54 -9.74 -9.37 -2.05
N ARG A 55 -10.19 -8.15 -2.27
CA ARG A 55 -11.53 -7.88 -2.82
C ARG A 55 -11.63 -8.22 -4.30
N MET A 56 -10.59 -7.94 -5.06
CA MET A 56 -10.50 -8.34 -6.48
C MET A 56 -10.49 -9.87 -6.64
N ALA A 57 -9.83 -10.57 -5.71
CA ALA A 57 -9.69 -12.03 -5.73
C ALA A 57 -10.89 -12.81 -5.18
N ARG A 58 -11.98 -12.16 -4.74
CA ARG A 58 -13.16 -12.84 -4.17
C ARG A 58 -13.80 -13.88 -5.11
N ASP A 59 -13.51 -13.81 -6.38
CA ASP A 59 -14.06 -14.69 -7.40
C ASP A 59 -13.20 -15.94 -7.67
N GLY A 60 -12.23 -16.24 -6.80
CA GLY A 60 -11.57 -17.55 -6.78
C GLY A 60 -10.29 -17.65 -7.63
N GLU A 61 -9.65 -16.55 -7.99
CA GLU A 61 -8.34 -16.58 -8.65
C GLU A 61 -7.26 -17.11 -7.70
N ASN A 62 -6.70 -18.26 -8.04
CA ASN A 62 -5.59 -18.85 -7.30
C ASN A 62 -4.37 -17.92 -7.28
N GLY A 63 -3.70 -17.82 -6.11
CA GLY A 63 -2.47 -17.06 -5.96
C GLY A 63 -2.65 -15.58 -5.63
N GLN A 64 -3.88 -15.14 -5.38
CA GLN A 64 -4.20 -13.77 -4.91
C GLN A 64 -4.52 -13.70 -3.41
N ASP A 65 -4.35 -14.80 -2.68
CA ASP A 65 -4.50 -14.83 -1.23
C ASP A 65 -3.54 -13.84 -0.56
N ILE A 66 -3.97 -13.26 0.56
CA ILE A 66 -3.18 -12.34 1.37
C ILE A 66 -2.88 -12.96 2.74
N LEU A 67 -1.60 -12.96 3.12
CA LEU A 67 -1.16 -13.43 4.43
C LEU A 67 -1.46 -12.42 5.54
N VAL A 68 -1.12 -11.15 5.32
CA VAL A 68 -1.29 -10.08 6.31
C VAL A 68 -2.63 -9.41 6.10
N GLN A 69 -3.64 -9.90 6.80
CA GLN A 69 -5.00 -9.37 6.78
C GLN A 69 -5.28 -8.61 8.07
N SER A 70 -6.01 -7.50 7.98
CA SER A 70 -6.47 -6.76 9.15
C SER A 70 -7.77 -7.36 9.70
N ASP A 71 -8.00 -7.25 11.01
CA ASP A 71 -9.15 -7.87 11.70
C ASP A 71 -10.51 -7.40 11.15
N ASP A 72 -10.58 -6.17 10.67
CA ASP A 72 -11.78 -5.57 10.08
C ASP A 72 -12.07 -6.04 8.64
N ASN A 73 -11.09 -6.67 7.97
CA ASN A 73 -11.20 -7.10 6.57
C ASN A 73 -10.79 -8.56 6.33
N LYS A 74 -10.49 -9.32 7.38
CA LYS A 74 -10.11 -10.73 7.22
C LYS A 74 -11.24 -11.55 6.59
N VAL A 75 -10.84 -12.49 5.77
CA VAL A 75 -11.76 -13.39 5.05
C VAL A 75 -11.75 -14.80 5.62
N ASP A 76 -11.02 -15.03 6.70
CA ASP A 76 -10.89 -16.31 7.39
C ASP A 76 -11.06 -16.12 8.91
N GLU A 77 -11.16 -17.22 9.66
CA GLU A 77 -11.29 -17.23 11.13
C GLU A 77 -9.93 -17.15 11.86
N CYS A 78 -8.84 -16.93 11.13
CA CYS A 78 -7.51 -16.90 11.74
C CYS A 78 -7.31 -15.62 12.56
N THR A 79 -6.80 -15.80 13.78
CA THR A 79 -6.55 -14.70 14.72
C THR A 79 -5.10 -14.17 14.66
N SER A 80 -4.24 -14.79 13.85
CA SER A 80 -2.84 -14.38 13.71
C SER A 80 -2.23 -14.87 12.40
N ILE A 81 -1.13 -14.25 11.99
CA ILE A 81 -0.32 -14.70 10.84
C ILE A 81 0.11 -16.16 11.03
N LYS A 82 0.52 -16.54 12.26
CA LYS A 82 0.91 -17.91 12.55
C LYS A 82 -0.26 -18.89 12.35
N ALA A 83 -1.44 -18.58 12.88
CA ALA A 83 -2.63 -19.42 12.69
C ALA A 83 -2.97 -19.60 11.20
N ARG A 84 -2.81 -18.55 10.38
CA ARG A 84 -3.05 -18.62 8.93
C ARG A 84 -2.01 -19.47 8.21
N ILE A 85 -0.74 -19.42 8.63
CA ILE A 85 0.30 -20.32 8.10
C ILE A 85 -0.03 -21.76 8.48
N ASP A 86 -0.35 -22.04 9.73
CA ASP A 86 -0.69 -23.39 10.21
C ASP A 86 -1.94 -23.94 9.47
N ALA A 87 -2.96 -23.12 9.31
CA ALA A 87 -4.18 -23.48 8.55
C ALA A 87 -3.91 -23.75 7.06
N SER A 88 -2.87 -23.15 6.48
CA SER A 88 -2.48 -23.39 5.09
C SER A 88 -1.84 -24.76 4.86
N GLY A 89 -1.46 -25.48 5.92
CA GLY A 89 -0.75 -26.76 5.85
C GLY A 89 0.74 -26.64 5.43
N LEU A 90 1.26 -25.42 5.31
CA LEU A 90 2.67 -25.21 4.99
C LEU A 90 3.54 -25.51 6.21
N LYS A 91 4.51 -26.39 6.02
CA LYS A 91 5.49 -26.74 7.08
C LYS A 91 6.66 -25.75 7.01
N THR A 92 6.86 -25.02 8.07
CA THR A 92 7.87 -23.96 8.19
C THR A 92 9.30 -24.50 8.15
N GLU A 93 9.50 -25.77 8.52
CA GLU A 93 10.79 -26.45 8.48
C GLU A 93 11.15 -26.99 7.08
N ALA A 94 10.20 -26.95 6.14
CA ALA A 94 10.43 -27.47 4.79
C ALA A 94 11.38 -26.53 4.02
N LYS A 95 12.34 -27.12 3.30
CA LYS A 95 13.33 -26.37 2.49
C LYS A 95 12.66 -25.48 1.42
N ASP A 96 11.48 -25.87 0.96
CA ASP A 96 10.71 -25.17 -0.07
C ASP A 96 9.62 -24.25 0.52
N PHE A 97 9.62 -24.01 1.84
CA PHE A 97 8.64 -23.14 2.51
C PHE A 97 8.54 -21.76 1.86
N LYS A 98 9.68 -21.12 1.57
CA LYS A 98 9.73 -19.81 0.93
C LYS A 98 8.98 -19.80 -0.40
N GLN A 99 9.25 -20.77 -1.28
CA GLN A 99 8.63 -20.87 -2.60
C GLN A 99 7.12 -21.11 -2.47
N LYS A 100 6.71 -22.00 -1.57
CA LYS A 100 5.30 -22.31 -1.33
C LYS A 100 4.55 -21.12 -0.74
N ALA A 101 5.16 -20.37 0.18
CA ALA A 101 4.60 -19.16 0.74
C ALA A 101 4.41 -18.07 -0.31
N CYS A 102 5.41 -17.86 -1.17
CA CYS A 102 5.30 -16.93 -2.30
C CYS A 102 4.24 -17.38 -3.32
N ALA A 103 4.16 -18.68 -3.63
CA ALA A 103 3.14 -19.19 -4.55
C ALA A 103 1.71 -19.00 -4.01
N LYS A 104 1.52 -19.14 -2.69
CA LYS A 104 0.20 -19.02 -2.07
C LYS A 104 -0.23 -17.58 -1.88
N TRP A 105 0.63 -16.72 -1.30
CA TRP A 105 0.25 -15.37 -0.87
C TRP A 105 0.85 -14.29 -1.76
N PHE A 106 -0.02 -13.49 -2.36
CA PHE A 106 0.37 -12.36 -3.20
C PHE A 106 1.26 -11.37 -2.45
N ASP A 107 0.88 -10.98 -1.25
CA ASP A 107 1.61 -9.96 -0.48
C ASP A 107 2.99 -10.45 0.00
N VAL A 108 3.16 -11.75 0.20
CA VAL A 108 4.48 -12.36 0.49
C VAL A 108 5.36 -12.27 -0.75
N ARG A 109 4.83 -12.65 -1.93
CA ARG A 109 5.60 -12.63 -3.18
C ARG A 109 5.84 -11.20 -3.69
N ALA A 110 4.92 -10.24 -3.41
CA ALA A 110 5.05 -8.84 -3.82
C ALA A 110 5.96 -8.03 -2.88
N PHE A 111 5.62 -7.97 -1.58
CA PHE A 111 6.27 -7.09 -0.61
C PHE A 111 7.34 -7.79 0.24
N GLY A 112 7.32 -9.12 0.24
CA GLY A 112 8.16 -9.91 1.13
C GLY A 112 7.59 -10.04 2.54
N GLN A 113 8.21 -10.91 3.33
CA GLN A 113 7.83 -11.18 4.73
C GLN A 113 9.01 -11.75 5.49
N ILE A 114 9.11 -11.43 6.77
CA ILE A 114 10.01 -12.11 7.69
C ILE A 114 9.17 -13.13 8.48
N PHE A 115 9.56 -14.40 8.44
CA PHE A 115 8.91 -15.47 9.19
C PHE A 115 9.81 -15.88 10.37
N PRO A 116 9.55 -15.34 11.58
CA PRO A 116 10.29 -15.75 12.77
C PRO A 116 9.67 -17.03 13.35
N PHE A 117 10.45 -18.09 13.41
CA PHE A 117 10.06 -19.35 14.06
C PHE A 117 10.88 -19.59 15.31
N LYS A 118 10.21 -20.00 16.38
CA LYS A 118 10.89 -20.41 17.61
C LYS A 118 11.52 -21.78 17.37
N GLY A 119 12.84 -21.92 17.60
CA GLY A 119 13.51 -23.20 17.66
C GLY A 119 12.99 -24.04 18.85
N LYS A 120 13.33 -25.32 18.85
CA LYS A 120 12.96 -26.25 19.95
C LYS A 120 13.65 -25.87 21.27
N THR A 121 14.79 -25.22 21.22
CA THR A 121 15.58 -24.77 22.35
C THR A 121 15.58 -23.26 22.47
N LYS A 122 15.63 -22.73 23.73
CA LYS A 122 15.64 -21.27 23.96
C LYS A 122 16.92 -20.67 23.35
N GLY A 123 16.75 -19.80 22.35
CA GLY A 123 17.85 -19.16 21.62
C GLY A 123 18.08 -19.68 20.19
N GLU A 124 17.45 -20.77 19.77
CA GLU A 124 17.54 -21.36 18.41
C GLU A 124 16.39 -20.87 17.48
N GLY A 125 16.06 -19.59 17.52
CA GLY A 125 15.08 -19.04 16.58
C GLY A 125 15.63 -19.04 15.14
N VAL A 126 14.87 -19.57 14.19
CA VAL A 126 15.18 -19.48 12.77
C VAL A 126 14.28 -18.39 12.17
N SER A 127 14.88 -17.48 11.41
CA SER A 127 14.15 -16.48 10.64
C SER A 127 14.31 -16.78 9.15
N ILE A 128 13.19 -16.90 8.45
CA ILE A 128 13.18 -17.07 6.99
C ILE A 128 12.79 -15.72 6.37
N PRO A 129 13.74 -14.96 5.82
CA PRO A 129 13.44 -13.71 5.15
C PRO A 129 13.01 -13.96 3.71
N VAL A 130 11.91 -13.33 3.29
CA VAL A 130 11.51 -13.20 1.90
C VAL A 130 11.61 -11.72 1.55
N ARG A 131 12.43 -11.39 0.56
CA ARG A 131 12.54 -10.05 0.02
C ARG A 131 11.70 -9.94 -1.23
N GLY A 132 10.65 -9.12 -1.19
CA GLY A 132 9.77 -8.91 -2.34
C GLY A 132 10.32 -7.89 -3.33
N PRO A 133 9.88 -7.97 -4.61
CA PRO A 133 10.29 -7.05 -5.66
C PRO A 133 9.60 -5.68 -5.58
N VAL A 134 8.43 -5.58 -4.95
CA VAL A 134 7.62 -4.35 -4.92
C VAL A 134 8.03 -3.47 -3.75
N SER A 135 8.51 -2.28 -4.07
CA SER A 135 8.81 -1.20 -3.12
C SER A 135 7.74 -0.12 -3.22
N VAL A 136 7.29 0.40 -2.08
CA VAL A 136 6.33 1.50 -2.00
C VAL A 136 6.85 2.51 -0.99
N HIS A 137 6.90 3.78 -1.38
CA HIS A 137 7.29 4.89 -0.51
C HIS A 137 6.07 5.42 0.26
N PRO A 138 6.27 6.17 1.37
CA PRO A 138 5.22 6.99 1.94
C PRO A 138 4.68 8.00 0.92
N ALA A 139 3.39 8.34 1.03
CA ALA A 139 2.84 9.45 0.27
C ALA A 139 3.01 10.75 1.06
N PHE A 140 3.38 11.83 0.36
CA PHE A 140 3.38 13.18 0.90
C PHE A 140 2.47 14.07 0.09
N SER A 141 1.83 15.04 0.75
CA SER A 141 1.09 16.08 0.04
C SER A 141 2.05 17.01 -0.69
N ILE A 142 1.60 17.57 -1.81
CA ILE A 142 2.40 18.50 -2.63
C ILE A 142 2.61 19.83 -1.88
N GLU A 143 1.58 20.25 -1.15
CA GLU A 143 1.58 21.46 -0.35
C GLU A 143 1.24 21.14 1.12
N PRO A 144 1.61 22.01 2.08
CA PRO A 144 1.18 21.88 3.46
C PRO A 144 -0.34 21.76 3.58
N VAL A 145 -0.80 20.87 4.46
CA VAL A 145 -2.23 20.60 4.64
C VAL A 145 -2.77 21.24 5.90
N THR A 146 -4.03 21.68 5.85
CA THR A 146 -4.76 22.13 7.03
C THR A 146 -5.45 20.93 7.70
N VAL A 147 -5.18 20.74 9.01
CA VAL A 147 -5.83 19.72 9.82
C VAL A 147 -6.85 20.35 10.75
N SER A 148 -8.13 20.14 10.44
CA SER A 148 -9.25 20.57 11.27
C SER A 148 -9.54 19.57 12.39
N SER A 149 -9.85 20.08 13.59
CA SER A 149 -10.21 19.30 14.78
C SER A 149 -11.62 19.70 15.23
N ILE A 150 -12.50 18.71 15.31
CA ILE A 150 -13.91 18.94 15.65
C ILE A 150 -14.25 18.08 16.86
N GLN A 151 -14.83 18.72 17.89
CA GLN A 151 -15.42 17.98 19.01
C GLN A 151 -16.73 17.34 18.57
N ILE A 152 -16.91 16.09 18.91
CA ILE A 152 -18.12 15.31 18.65
C ILE A 152 -18.69 14.78 19.95
N THR A 153 -20.01 14.59 19.99
CA THR A 153 -20.69 13.99 21.11
C THR A 153 -21.45 12.73 20.66
N LYS A 154 -21.45 11.71 21.47
CA LYS A 154 -22.29 10.52 21.24
C LYS A 154 -23.76 10.89 21.49
N SER A 155 -24.65 10.32 20.71
CA SER A 155 -26.10 10.48 20.89
C SER A 155 -26.67 9.60 22.01
N THR A 156 -25.96 8.49 22.34
CA THR A 156 -26.37 7.53 23.36
C THR A 156 -25.16 6.97 24.10
N ASN A 157 -25.37 6.45 25.32
CA ASN A 157 -24.36 5.75 26.08
C ASN A 157 -24.14 4.33 25.52
N LEU A 158 -22.91 3.81 25.69
CA LEU A 158 -22.61 2.40 25.38
C LEU A 158 -23.14 1.44 26.45
N GLU A 159 -23.10 1.90 27.72
CA GLU A 159 -23.55 1.13 28.90
C GLU A 159 -24.62 1.92 29.66
N ASP A 160 -25.45 1.19 30.42
CA ASP A 160 -26.44 1.78 31.29
C ASP A 160 -25.75 2.52 32.46
N THR A 161 -26.12 3.77 32.68
CA THR A 161 -25.67 4.52 33.84
C THR A 161 -26.69 4.44 34.97
N LYS A 162 -26.23 4.25 36.23
CA LYS A 162 -27.12 4.09 37.38
C LYS A 162 -28.13 5.25 37.59
N ASP A 163 -27.80 6.42 37.05
CA ASP A 163 -28.62 7.64 37.21
C ASP A 163 -29.34 8.07 35.91
N GLY A 164 -29.29 7.27 34.84
CA GLY A 164 -29.86 7.59 33.53
C GLY A 164 -29.25 8.84 32.86
N LYS A 165 -28.14 9.38 33.41
CA LYS A 165 -27.43 10.52 32.86
C LYS A 165 -26.36 10.09 31.88
N ARG A 166 -26.04 10.94 30.88
CA ARG A 166 -24.94 10.71 29.95
C ARG A 166 -23.62 10.69 30.71
N GLY A 167 -22.81 9.65 30.48
CA GLY A 167 -21.48 9.54 31.07
C GLY A 167 -20.48 10.56 30.50
N ALA A 168 -19.37 10.78 31.22
CA ALA A 168 -18.32 11.72 30.82
C ALA A 168 -17.59 11.32 29.53
N ASP A 169 -17.74 10.05 29.09
CA ASP A 169 -17.15 9.47 27.88
C ASP A 169 -17.94 9.77 26.58
N THR A 170 -18.98 10.62 26.68
CA THR A 170 -19.85 10.95 25.54
C THR A 170 -19.20 11.92 24.54
N MET A 171 -18.07 12.51 24.89
CA MET A 171 -17.35 13.46 24.04
C MET A 171 -16.13 12.78 23.40
N GLY A 172 -15.85 13.17 22.16
CA GLY A 172 -14.67 12.73 21.43
C GLY A 172 -14.16 13.84 20.50
N MET A 173 -12.98 13.61 19.94
CA MET A 173 -12.40 14.49 18.93
C MET A 173 -12.33 13.76 17.59
N LYS A 174 -12.67 14.44 16.51
CA LYS A 174 -12.49 13.99 15.15
C LYS A 174 -11.54 14.94 14.42
N HIS A 175 -10.52 14.37 13.80
CA HIS A 175 -9.51 15.15 13.07
C HIS A 175 -9.53 14.75 11.60
N ARG A 176 -9.37 15.71 10.70
CA ARG A 176 -9.37 15.48 9.27
C ARG A 176 -8.46 16.47 8.56
N VAL A 177 -7.91 16.08 7.42
CA VAL A 177 -7.36 16.98 6.42
C VAL A 177 -8.52 17.63 5.68
N ASP A 178 -8.50 18.95 5.54
CA ASP A 178 -9.56 19.65 4.82
C ASP A 178 -9.46 19.37 3.32
N GLN A 179 -8.27 19.53 2.73
CA GLN A 179 -7.98 19.19 1.35
C GLN A 179 -6.48 19.01 1.15
N GLY A 180 -6.09 18.11 0.23
CA GLY A 180 -4.69 17.94 -0.20
C GLY A 180 -4.56 16.97 -1.35
N THR A 181 -3.60 17.24 -2.24
CA THR A 181 -3.14 16.31 -3.27
C THR A 181 -1.87 15.64 -2.77
N TYR A 182 -1.83 14.31 -2.80
CA TYR A 182 -0.72 13.50 -2.31
C TYR A 182 -0.11 12.70 -3.45
N VAL A 183 1.18 12.45 -3.35
CA VAL A 183 1.91 11.59 -4.29
C VAL A 183 2.70 10.54 -3.53
N PHE A 184 2.65 9.30 -3.98
CA PHE A 184 3.61 8.28 -3.57
C PHE A 184 4.21 7.59 -4.77
N TYR A 185 5.40 7.05 -4.55
CA TYR A 185 6.20 6.39 -5.56
C TYR A 185 6.41 4.92 -5.21
N GLY A 186 6.72 4.12 -6.21
CA GLY A 186 7.10 2.75 -6.01
C GLY A 186 7.83 2.16 -7.20
N SER A 187 8.34 0.95 -7.01
CA SER A 187 9.04 0.22 -8.07
C SER A 187 8.85 -1.29 -7.93
N ILE A 188 8.99 -1.99 -9.04
CA ILE A 188 9.04 -3.45 -9.12
C ILE A 188 10.40 -3.85 -9.68
N ASN A 189 11.21 -4.49 -8.84
CA ASN A 189 12.54 -4.95 -9.19
C ASN A 189 12.47 -6.38 -9.75
N ALA A 190 12.59 -6.53 -11.07
CA ALA A 190 12.51 -7.82 -11.75
C ALA A 190 13.59 -8.82 -11.28
N GLN A 191 14.76 -8.37 -10.83
CA GLN A 191 15.82 -9.26 -10.33
C GLN A 191 15.41 -9.98 -9.03
N LEU A 192 14.57 -9.35 -8.18
CA LEU A 192 14.04 -9.96 -6.96
C LEU A 192 12.85 -10.89 -7.23
N ALA A 193 12.24 -10.79 -8.40
CA ALA A 193 11.13 -11.63 -8.84
C ALA A 193 11.54 -12.96 -9.46
N SER A 194 12.83 -13.16 -9.78
CA SER A 194 13.35 -14.35 -10.48
C SER A 194 12.74 -15.66 -9.95
N ASP A 195 12.32 -16.53 -10.86
CA ASP A 195 11.75 -17.85 -10.53
C ASP A 195 12.71 -18.77 -9.77
N LYS A 196 14.02 -18.60 -9.98
CA LYS A 196 15.04 -19.47 -9.35
C LYS A 196 15.41 -19.07 -7.93
N THR A 197 15.55 -17.78 -7.66
CA THR A 197 16.08 -17.26 -6.39
C THR A 197 15.19 -16.24 -5.72
N GLY A 198 14.24 -15.68 -6.45
CA GLY A 198 13.33 -14.64 -6.00
C GLY A 198 12.01 -15.17 -5.49
N THR A 199 10.96 -14.41 -5.75
CA THR A 199 9.61 -14.68 -5.24
C THR A 199 8.66 -15.26 -6.27
N GLY A 200 9.03 -15.26 -7.55
CA GLY A 200 8.15 -15.69 -8.65
C GLY A 200 7.06 -14.64 -8.99
N PHE A 201 7.23 -13.38 -8.59
CA PHE A 201 6.29 -12.31 -8.95
C PHE A 201 6.23 -12.15 -10.47
N SER A 202 5.03 -12.23 -11.04
CA SER A 202 4.80 -12.36 -12.49
C SER A 202 4.31 -11.06 -13.12
N ASP A 203 4.24 -11.04 -14.47
CA ASP A 203 3.60 -9.94 -15.22
C ASP A 203 2.10 -9.83 -14.89
N ASP A 204 1.43 -10.94 -14.59
CA ASP A 204 0.02 -10.91 -14.17
C ASP A 204 -0.13 -10.34 -12.76
N ASP A 205 0.81 -10.63 -11.85
CA ASP A 205 0.86 -9.97 -10.54
C ASP A 205 1.04 -8.45 -10.69
N ALA A 206 1.88 -8.02 -11.64
CA ALA A 206 2.08 -6.60 -11.92
C ALA A 206 0.79 -5.93 -12.44
N LYS A 207 0.01 -6.62 -13.29
CA LYS A 207 -1.31 -6.14 -13.75
C LYS A 207 -2.31 -6.03 -12.59
N HIS A 208 -2.36 -7.03 -11.71
CA HIS A 208 -3.21 -7.01 -10.51
C HIS A 208 -2.81 -5.87 -9.57
N LEU A 209 -1.50 -5.67 -9.36
CA LEU A 209 -1.00 -4.53 -8.57
C LEU A 209 -1.38 -3.20 -9.21
N LYS A 210 -1.23 -3.07 -10.53
CA LYS A 210 -1.59 -1.87 -11.29
C LYS A 210 -3.07 -1.52 -11.12
N GLU A 211 -3.94 -2.52 -11.27
CA GLU A 211 -5.38 -2.32 -11.07
C GLU A 211 -5.74 -2.01 -9.62
N ALA A 212 -5.09 -2.67 -8.65
CA ALA A 212 -5.27 -2.35 -7.23
C ALA A 212 -4.82 -0.93 -6.87
N LEU A 213 -3.77 -0.42 -7.52
CA LEU A 213 -3.32 0.97 -7.35
C LEU A 213 -4.29 1.96 -7.96
N ARG A 214 -4.83 1.68 -9.16
CA ARG A 214 -5.82 2.51 -9.85
C ARG A 214 -7.11 2.64 -9.06
N THR A 215 -7.54 1.57 -8.40
CA THR A 215 -8.80 1.45 -7.66
C THR A 215 -8.60 1.42 -6.14
N LEU A 216 -7.52 2.03 -5.62
CA LEU A 216 -6.99 1.84 -4.27
C LEU A 216 -8.01 2.13 -3.15
N PHE A 217 -8.93 3.05 -3.37
CA PHE A 217 -9.92 3.48 -2.39
C PHE A 217 -11.31 2.89 -2.62
N GLU A 218 -11.49 2.06 -3.62
CA GLU A 218 -12.74 1.36 -3.83
C GLU A 218 -13.07 0.47 -2.63
N ASN A 219 -14.22 0.73 -2.00
CA ASN A 219 -14.65 0.07 -0.76
C ASN A 219 -13.70 0.26 0.46
N ASP A 220 -12.89 1.34 0.50
CA ASP A 220 -12.08 1.71 1.68
C ASP A 220 -12.82 2.67 2.64
N VAL A 221 -14.14 2.63 2.62
CA VAL A 221 -15.01 3.54 3.38
C VAL A 221 -14.92 3.30 4.88
N SER A 222 -14.85 4.37 5.65
CA SER A 222 -14.92 4.35 7.11
C SER A 222 -15.45 5.69 7.64
N SER A 223 -15.74 5.78 8.94
CA SER A 223 -16.11 7.05 9.58
C SER A 223 -15.04 8.14 9.46
N ALA A 224 -13.78 7.76 9.31
CA ALA A 224 -12.65 8.68 9.12
C ALA A 224 -12.41 9.02 7.64
N ARG A 225 -12.88 8.20 6.75
CA ARG A 225 -12.77 8.30 5.29
C ARG A 225 -14.13 8.01 4.66
N PRO A 226 -15.06 8.97 4.64
CA PRO A 226 -16.33 8.82 3.95
C PRO A 226 -16.14 8.52 2.46
N ASP A 227 -17.10 7.88 1.85
CA ASP A 227 -17.07 7.58 0.43
C ASP A 227 -16.84 8.85 -0.41
N GLY A 228 -16.00 8.76 -1.45
CA GLY A 228 -15.61 9.90 -2.29
C GLY A 228 -14.69 10.94 -1.61
N SER A 229 -14.26 10.71 -0.35
CA SER A 229 -13.34 11.62 0.35
C SER A 229 -11.86 11.41 0.01
N MET A 230 -11.54 10.27 -0.60
CA MET A 230 -10.23 9.95 -1.14
C MET A 230 -10.41 9.31 -2.52
N ALA A 231 -9.61 9.74 -3.48
CA ALA A 231 -9.64 9.21 -4.83
C ALA A 231 -8.22 9.13 -5.43
N VAL A 232 -7.96 8.14 -6.26
CA VAL A 232 -6.80 8.14 -7.13
C VAL A 232 -7.14 9.01 -8.33
N GLU A 233 -6.32 10.03 -8.58
CA GLU A 233 -6.46 10.90 -9.76
C GLU A 233 -5.76 10.27 -10.96
N LYS A 234 -4.48 9.93 -10.77
CA LYS A 234 -3.66 9.36 -11.84
C LYS A 234 -2.72 8.29 -11.30
N LEU A 235 -2.57 7.23 -12.06
CA LEU A 235 -1.50 6.25 -11.93
C LEU A 235 -0.55 6.43 -13.12
N ILE A 236 0.71 6.72 -12.83
CA ILE A 236 1.78 6.84 -13.81
C ILE A 236 2.63 5.57 -13.74
N TRP A 237 2.85 4.91 -14.87
CA TRP A 237 3.47 3.60 -14.94
C TRP A 237 4.56 3.58 -16.02
N TRP A 238 5.82 3.41 -15.59
CA TRP A 238 6.98 3.32 -16.48
C TRP A 238 7.46 1.88 -16.55
N GLU A 239 7.28 1.23 -17.68
CA GLU A 239 7.84 -0.10 -17.95
C GLU A 239 9.17 0.06 -18.67
N HIS A 240 10.26 -0.38 -18.03
CA HIS A 240 11.59 -0.36 -18.59
C HIS A 240 11.80 -1.43 -19.66
N SER A 241 12.91 -1.31 -20.43
CA SER A 241 13.25 -2.28 -21.46
C SER A 241 13.92 -3.55 -20.92
N CYS A 242 14.51 -3.48 -19.73
CA CYS A 242 15.35 -4.54 -19.15
C CYS A 242 15.13 -4.73 -17.63
N PRO A 243 15.63 -5.83 -17.04
CA PRO A 243 15.45 -6.13 -15.61
C PRO A 243 16.10 -5.13 -14.65
N SER A 244 17.19 -4.49 -15.08
CA SER A 244 17.92 -3.49 -14.27
C SER A 244 17.31 -2.09 -14.40
N GLY A 245 16.49 -1.88 -15.43
CA GLY A 245 15.92 -0.59 -15.80
C GLY A 245 16.82 0.22 -16.72
N ASP A 246 16.20 1.08 -17.52
CA ASP A 246 16.89 2.01 -18.43
C ASP A 246 17.48 3.20 -17.65
N GLU A 247 16.89 3.48 -16.48
CA GLU A 247 17.33 4.54 -15.58
C GLU A 247 17.03 4.18 -14.10
N SER A 248 17.64 4.92 -13.19
CA SER A 248 17.38 4.78 -11.74
C SER A 248 15.96 5.25 -11.38
N SER A 249 15.32 4.58 -10.42
CA SER A 249 14.00 4.99 -9.92
C SER A 249 14.00 6.43 -9.41
N ALA A 250 15.11 6.89 -8.81
CA ALA A 250 15.23 8.26 -8.32
C ALA A 250 15.04 9.31 -9.43
N LYS A 251 15.65 9.07 -10.61
CA LYS A 251 15.51 10.00 -11.74
C LYS A 251 14.12 9.89 -12.39
N VAL A 252 13.56 8.67 -12.47
CA VAL A 252 12.20 8.45 -13.00
C VAL A 252 11.18 9.18 -12.13
N HIS A 253 11.25 8.98 -10.81
CA HIS A 253 10.35 9.63 -9.86
C HIS A 253 10.57 11.14 -9.80
N GLY A 254 11.84 11.60 -9.89
CA GLY A 254 12.18 13.02 -9.92
C GLY A 254 11.52 13.76 -11.09
N LYS A 255 11.35 13.10 -12.24
CA LYS A 255 10.66 13.68 -13.39
C LYS A 255 9.20 14.08 -13.09
N LEU A 256 8.50 13.27 -12.30
CA LEU A 256 7.16 13.62 -11.84
C LEU A 256 7.20 14.69 -10.73
N ALA A 257 8.15 14.59 -9.79
CA ALA A 257 8.30 15.60 -8.74
C ALA A 257 8.51 17.00 -9.32
N ASP A 258 9.43 17.15 -10.30
CA ASP A 258 9.67 18.41 -10.99
C ASP A 258 8.41 18.94 -11.72
N ALA A 259 7.66 18.05 -12.36
CA ALA A 259 6.41 18.42 -13.05
C ALA A 259 5.34 18.91 -12.04
N MET A 260 5.24 18.26 -10.88
CA MET A 260 4.30 18.66 -9.83
C MET A 260 4.68 19.99 -9.18
N GLU A 261 5.98 20.22 -8.92
CA GLU A 261 6.47 21.50 -8.37
C GLU A 261 6.23 22.67 -9.32
N THR A 262 6.41 22.46 -10.61
CA THR A 262 6.20 23.52 -11.63
C THR A 262 4.75 23.70 -12.04
N GLY A 263 3.83 22.86 -11.54
CA GLY A 263 2.42 22.86 -11.96
C GLY A 263 2.23 22.47 -13.41
N ALA A 264 3.18 21.74 -14.02
CA ALA A 264 3.09 21.28 -15.39
C ALA A 264 1.95 20.24 -15.56
N GLU A 265 1.33 20.24 -16.70
CA GLU A 265 0.36 19.21 -17.05
C GLU A 265 1.04 17.83 -17.13
N LEU A 266 0.44 16.83 -16.49
CA LEU A 266 0.97 15.47 -16.44
C LEU A 266 0.64 14.74 -17.76
N THR A 267 1.44 15.00 -18.78
CA THR A 267 1.34 14.34 -20.09
C THR A 267 2.44 13.29 -20.26
N LYS A 268 2.25 12.40 -21.23
CA LYS A 268 3.27 11.39 -21.56
C LYS A 268 4.58 12.05 -21.97
N GLU A 269 4.51 13.13 -22.72
CA GLU A 269 5.67 13.90 -23.20
C GLU A 269 6.43 14.54 -22.05
N ALA A 270 5.72 15.18 -21.12
CA ALA A 270 6.30 15.85 -19.95
C ALA A 270 7.01 14.84 -19.01
N LEU A 271 6.45 13.63 -18.88
CA LEU A 271 6.93 12.59 -17.97
C LEU A 271 7.85 11.55 -18.63
N SER A 272 8.18 11.71 -19.92
CA SER A 272 9.10 10.84 -20.64
C SER A 272 10.57 11.16 -20.30
N LEU A 273 11.41 10.11 -20.24
CA LEU A 273 12.85 10.23 -20.15
C LEU A 273 13.48 9.83 -21.48
N ASN A 274 14.45 10.65 -21.97
CA ASN A 274 15.15 10.42 -23.22
C ASN A 274 16.60 9.96 -22.91
N PHE A 275 17.03 8.87 -23.55
CA PHE A 275 18.37 8.29 -23.39
C PHE A 275 19.14 8.32 -24.72
N GLY A 276 19.20 9.48 -25.39
CA GLY A 276 19.76 9.64 -26.71
C GLY A 276 18.71 9.51 -27.82
N GLU A 277 19.17 9.38 -29.08
CA GLU A 277 18.29 9.49 -30.27
C GLU A 277 17.34 8.30 -30.44
N GLN A 278 17.58 7.17 -29.83
CA GLN A 278 16.84 5.91 -30.10
C GLN A 278 16.16 5.25 -28.91
N SER A 279 16.30 5.78 -27.70
CA SER A 279 15.70 5.16 -26.52
C SER A 279 14.95 6.18 -25.67
N LYS A 280 13.68 5.86 -25.38
CA LYS A 280 12.79 6.66 -24.53
C LYS A 280 12.07 5.76 -23.54
N LEU A 281 12.00 6.19 -22.30
CA LEU A 281 11.10 5.62 -21.32
C LEU A 281 9.83 6.48 -21.24
N ILE A 282 8.77 5.98 -21.86
CA ILE A 282 7.47 6.69 -21.99
C ILE A 282 6.50 6.08 -20.98
N PRO A 283 5.90 6.87 -20.07
CA PRO A 283 4.92 6.33 -19.15
C PRO A 283 3.59 6.02 -19.82
N GLU A 284 2.91 5.03 -19.29
CA GLU A 284 1.47 4.92 -19.39
C GLU A 284 0.84 5.74 -18.27
N ILE A 285 -0.10 6.61 -18.60
CA ILE A 285 -0.87 7.40 -17.62
C ILE A 285 -2.28 6.86 -17.65
N VAL A 286 -2.74 6.42 -16.48
CA VAL A 286 -4.05 5.80 -16.30
C VAL A 286 -4.84 6.66 -15.34
N GLU A 287 -6.06 7.02 -15.72
CA GLU A 287 -6.98 7.72 -14.82
C GLU A 287 -7.38 6.78 -13.67
N GLY A 288 -7.51 7.35 -12.47
CA GLY A 288 -8.02 6.64 -11.32
C GLY A 288 -9.49 6.23 -11.45
N PHE A 289 -10.01 5.63 -10.40
CA PHE A 289 -11.41 5.21 -10.33
C PHE A 289 -12.16 6.09 -9.35
#